data_616bd2b957da803850bbfa45394697fd
#
_entry.id   616bd2b957da803850bbfa45394697fd
#
_cell.length_a   1.000
_cell.length_b   1.000
_cell.length_c   1.000
_cell.angle_alpha   90.00
_cell.angle_beta   90.00
_cell.angle_gamma   90.00
#
_symmetry.space_group_name_H-M   'P 1'
#
loop_
_entity.id
_entity.type
_entity.pdbx_description
1 polymer ?
#
loop_
_entity_poly.entity_id
_entity_poly.type
_entity_poly.pdbx_seq_one_letter_code
_entity_poly.pdbx_strand_id
1 'polypeptide(L)'
;NLKLGTYLYGGKVVNKKTTLTSTEGNYYGESKDIFFYKNVLLVQPNGTIKTDSLQYNTITEVSTFISPTIIKDKKGLTIKTREGFYDIKKKIANLYKRSIIEDSTFSITADEIAIDSLNGLSEFRGNAVYRSKDKEQGFDMIANNIKTNNKRSTIMATQIPLLIIKQGSDSVFITADTLFTGRVIDLLKTKNIPRVRPVPIDTSIKKGVTKTIIKDTVKVAAAKPTIKKGSSKNSIDSVKLKSEPTVDSTLKYFEAYKNVKIFSDSLQAVGDSLFFSGQDSVFRLFDNPILWSQENQISGDTIYLFLKNKRPERLYVFENALSISKVDSSNYFNQVRGNSINALFDSTGQVDFLTARGSAENIYYAQDEQKRFVGVNKNSSDLIEIIFAEGKPKRVKFINNLEGNLLPMRGKTNHDELKLKSFNWLDKIRPKSKFDILTGN
;
A
#
# COMPACT_ATOMS: atom_id res chain seq x y z
N ASN A 1 17.98 57.82 -18.40
CA ASN A 1 19.08 57.24 -17.63
C ASN A 1 18.69 55.85 -17.15
N LEU A 2 19.05 54.83 -17.94
CA LEU A 2 18.98 53.45 -17.50
C LEU A 2 19.93 53.31 -16.29
N LYS A 3 19.38 53.13 -15.06
CA LYS A 3 20.16 52.84 -13.87
C LYS A 3 20.69 51.41 -13.93
N LEU A 4 21.66 51.17 -14.82
CA LEU A 4 22.27 49.86 -15.05
C LEU A 4 23.66 49.83 -14.42
N GLY A 5 23.90 48.88 -13.52
CA GLY A 5 25.23 48.56 -12.99
C GLY A 5 25.67 47.19 -13.57
N THR A 6 26.88 47.13 -14.14
CA THR A 6 27.44 45.90 -14.73
C THR A 6 28.81 45.62 -14.13
N TYR A 7 29.13 44.34 -13.88
CA TYR A 7 30.48 43.85 -13.61
C TYR A 7 30.80 42.63 -14.51
N LEU A 8 32.07 42.47 -14.92
CA LEU A 8 32.49 41.49 -15.94
C LEU A 8 33.61 40.54 -15.45
N TYR A 9 34.28 40.85 -14.34
CA TYR A 9 35.48 40.12 -13.90
C TYR A 9 35.38 39.55 -12.48
N GLY A 10 34.21 39.08 -12.13
CA GLY A 10 33.91 38.55 -10.81
C GLY A 10 33.22 39.58 -9.90
N GLY A 11 32.17 39.12 -9.26
CA GLY A 11 31.38 39.89 -8.30
C GLY A 11 31.05 39.10 -7.05
N LYS A 12 30.94 39.78 -5.92
CA LYS A 12 30.50 39.21 -4.66
C LYS A 12 29.46 40.12 -4.03
N VAL A 13 28.30 39.57 -3.77
CA VAL A 13 27.22 40.22 -3.01
C VAL A 13 27.10 39.55 -1.66
N VAL A 14 27.14 40.38 -0.60
CA VAL A 14 26.99 39.90 0.77
C VAL A 14 25.78 40.58 1.40
N ASN A 15 24.84 39.76 1.89
CA ASN A 15 23.68 40.23 2.65
C ASN A 15 23.55 39.39 3.92
N LYS A 16 23.87 39.98 5.07
CA LYS A 16 23.91 39.28 6.37
C LYS A 16 24.79 38.01 6.30
N LYS A 17 24.19 36.82 6.42
CA LYS A 17 24.89 35.53 6.38
C LYS A 17 24.81 34.84 4.99
N THR A 18 24.33 35.56 3.99
CA THR A 18 24.19 35.06 2.61
C THR A 18 25.29 35.72 1.75
N THR A 19 26.00 34.87 1.00
CA THR A 19 27.02 35.31 0.04
C THR A 19 26.69 34.73 -1.33
N LEU A 20 26.64 35.63 -2.33
CA LEU A 20 26.52 35.22 -3.73
C LEU A 20 27.78 35.63 -4.48
N THR A 21 28.33 34.76 -5.28
CA THR A 21 29.42 35.03 -6.20
C THR A 21 29.06 34.61 -7.62
N SER A 22 29.53 35.36 -8.61
CA SER A 22 29.41 35.03 -10.04
C SER A 22 30.52 35.70 -10.83
N THR A 23 30.75 35.29 -12.07
CA THR A 23 31.75 35.90 -12.94
C THR A 23 31.25 37.25 -13.48
N GLU A 24 30.00 37.31 -13.88
CA GLU A 24 29.37 38.51 -14.47
C GLU A 24 28.02 38.79 -13.82
N GLY A 25 27.57 40.03 -13.90
CA GLY A 25 26.23 40.40 -13.45
C GLY A 25 25.79 41.79 -13.87
N ASN A 26 24.48 41.96 -13.98
CA ASN A 26 23.80 43.18 -14.33
C ASN A 26 22.75 43.54 -13.28
N TYR A 27 22.76 44.78 -12.78
CA TYR A 27 21.75 45.31 -11.88
C TYR A 27 20.91 46.36 -12.60
N TYR A 28 19.62 46.14 -12.64
CA TYR A 28 18.63 47.06 -13.21
C TYR A 28 17.95 47.85 -12.07
N GLY A 29 18.35 49.11 -11.91
CA GLY A 29 17.94 49.95 -10.77
C GLY A 29 16.44 50.31 -10.77
N GLU A 30 15.73 50.23 -11.88
CA GLU A 30 14.28 50.49 -11.96
C GLU A 30 13.47 49.28 -11.52
N SER A 31 13.69 48.12 -12.12
CA SER A 31 12.98 46.86 -11.76
C SER A 31 13.51 46.23 -10.49
N LYS A 32 14.69 46.68 -10.01
CA LYS A 32 15.39 46.09 -8.85
C LYS A 32 15.83 44.63 -9.07
N ASP A 33 15.97 44.20 -10.32
CA ASP A 33 16.44 42.90 -10.70
C ASP A 33 17.95 42.87 -10.82
N ILE A 34 18.54 41.78 -10.34
CA ILE A 34 19.96 41.46 -10.54
C ILE A 34 20.01 40.17 -11.35
N PHE A 35 20.71 40.18 -12.46
CA PHE A 35 21.05 38.99 -13.22
C PHE A 35 22.49 38.61 -12.97
N PHE A 36 22.71 37.38 -12.53
CA PHE A 36 24.03 36.80 -12.31
C PHE A 36 24.31 35.78 -13.37
N TYR A 37 25.51 35.80 -13.95
CA TYR A 37 25.92 34.93 -15.02
C TYR A 37 27.28 34.26 -14.73
N LYS A 38 27.45 33.06 -15.24
CA LYS A 38 28.68 32.26 -15.20
C LYS A 38 29.14 31.94 -13.76
N ASN A 39 29.13 30.64 -13.43
CA ASN A 39 29.59 30.12 -12.15
C ASN A 39 28.90 30.76 -10.92
N VAL A 40 27.60 30.91 -10.98
CA VAL A 40 26.81 31.48 -9.88
C VAL A 40 26.79 30.50 -8.71
N LEU A 41 27.30 30.95 -7.55
CA LEU A 41 27.26 30.23 -6.28
C LEU A 41 26.65 31.10 -5.20
N LEU A 42 25.49 30.70 -4.70
CA LEU A 42 24.84 31.31 -3.54
C LEU A 42 25.04 30.42 -2.32
N VAL A 43 25.65 30.93 -1.29
CA VAL A 43 25.87 30.28 0.01
C VAL A 43 25.00 30.93 1.05
N GLN A 44 24.15 30.10 1.70
CA GLN A 44 23.23 30.52 2.76
C GLN A 44 23.47 29.70 4.03
N PRO A 45 23.01 30.15 5.22
CA PRO A 45 23.11 29.35 6.45
C PRO A 45 22.53 27.94 6.35
N ASN A 46 21.52 27.73 5.51
CA ASN A 46 20.78 26.48 5.39
C ASN A 46 21.18 25.63 4.16
N GLY A 47 22.03 26.14 3.27
CA GLY A 47 22.42 25.38 2.07
C GLY A 47 23.11 26.22 1.00
N THR A 48 23.26 25.64 -0.17
CA THR A 48 23.93 26.25 -1.33
C THR A 48 23.07 26.12 -2.58
N ILE A 49 23.17 27.11 -3.47
CA ILE A 49 22.60 27.07 -4.82
C ILE A 49 23.74 27.25 -5.81
N LYS A 50 23.89 26.33 -6.72
CA LYS A 50 24.87 26.38 -7.82
C LYS A 50 24.13 26.36 -9.15
N THR A 51 24.42 27.35 -10.00
CA THR A 51 23.77 27.51 -11.31
C THR A 51 24.71 28.28 -12.25
N ASP A 52 24.39 28.27 -13.55
CA ASP A 52 25.09 29.15 -14.50
C ASP A 52 24.50 30.53 -14.55
N SER A 53 23.19 30.67 -14.43
CA SER A 53 22.48 31.94 -14.48
C SER A 53 21.33 32.01 -13.49
N LEU A 54 21.22 33.14 -12.77
CA LEU A 54 20.22 33.43 -11.75
C LEU A 54 19.70 34.83 -11.86
N GLN A 55 18.38 35.04 -11.83
CA GLN A 55 17.75 36.32 -11.62
C GLN A 55 17.32 36.44 -10.14
N TYR A 56 17.56 37.55 -9.53
CA TYR A 56 17.13 37.87 -8.18
C TYR A 56 16.53 39.29 -8.11
N ASN A 57 15.32 39.39 -7.58
CA ASN A 57 14.68 40.68 -7.32
C ASN A 57 14.85 41.08 -5.87
N THR A 58 15.46 42.28 -5.65
CA THR A 58 15.85 42.76 -4.32
C THR A 58 14.67 43.24 -3.47
N ILE A 59 13.51 43.52 -4.06
CA ILE A 59 12.29 43.96 -3.36
C ILE A 59 11.41 42.78 -2.99
N THR A 60 11.12 41.95 -3.96
CA THR A 60 10.24 40.75 -3.78
C THR A 60 10.98 39.61 -3.09
N GLU A 61 12.32 39.60 -3.14
CA GLU A 61 13.21 38.53 -2.66
C GLU A 61 12.92 37.18 -3.37
N VAL A 62 12.52 37.23 -4.64
CA VAL A 62 12.32 36.07 -5.49
C VAL A 62 13.59 35.78 -6.28
N SER A 63 14.04 34.53 -6.19
CA SER A 63 15.11 33.98 -7.02
C SER A 63 14.50 33.19 -8.16
N THR A 64 14.80 33.52 -9.42
CA THR A 64 14.30 32.81 -10.61
C THR A 64 15.46 32.05 -11.24
N PHE A 65 15.27 30.74 -11.41
CA PHE A 65 16.22 29.82 -12.03
C PHE A 65 15.96 29.79 -13.53
N ILE A 66 16.93 30.24 -14.32
CA ILE A 66 16.84 30.36 -15.78
C ILE A 66 17.84 29.44 -16.49
N SER A 67 18.54 28.62 -15.74
CA SER A 67 19.50 27.62 -16.22
C SER A 67 19.54 26.41 -15.29
N PRO A 68 20.20 25.30 -15.67
CA PRO A 68 20.33 24.13 -14.80
C PRO A 68 20.87 24.51 -13.41
N THR A 69 20.10 24.23 -12.39
CA THR A 69 20.34 24.65 -11.01
C THR A 69 20.35 23.45 -10.06
N ILE A 70 21.36 23.42 -9.19
CA ILE A 70 21.47 22.44 -8.11
C ILE A 70 21.38 23.17 -6.76
N ILE A 71 20.40 22.81 -5.96
CA ILE A 71 20.18 23.33 -4.62
C ILE A 71 20.50 22.19 -3.64
N LYS A 72 21.38 22.45 -2.66
CA LYS A 72 21.70 21.50 -1.60
C LYS A 72 21.44 22.12 -0.25
N ASP A 73 20.68 21.44 0.61
CA ASP A 73 20.54 21.85 2.00
C ASP A 73 21.58 21.16 2.91
N LYS A 74 21.71 21.62 4.14
CA LYS A 74 22.63 21.03 5.12
C LYS A 74 22.18 19.66 5.64
N LYS A 75 20.93 19.27 5.40
CA LYS A 75 20.37 17.98 5.83
C LYS A 75 20.54 16.88 4.78
N GLY A 76 21.14 17.23 3.62
CA GLY A 76 21.42 16.29 2.54
C GLY A 76 20.37 16.27 1.43
N LEU A 77 19.30 17.10 1.54
CA LEU A 77 18.34 17.24 0.46
C LEU A 77 19.00 17.92 -0.74
N THR A 78 18.85 17.35 -1.90
CA THR A 78 19.33 17.89 -3.19
C THR A 78 18.13 18.11 -4.11
N ILE A 79 18.03 19.31 -4.68
CA ILE A 79 17.06 19.65 -5.72
C ILE A 79 17.83 19.94 -7.00
N LYS A 80 17.41 19.32 -8.10
CA LYS A 80 17.93 19.59 -9.44
C LYS A 80 16.76 20.08 -10.30
N THR A 81 16.88 21.28 -10.83
CA THR A 81 15.88 21.89 -11.70
C THR A 81 16.52 22.59 -12.89
N ARG A 82 15.77 22.85 -13.94
CA ARG A 82 16.22 23.64 -15.10
C ARG A 82 15.56 25.00 -15.13
N GLU A 83 14.38 25.12 -14.52
CA GLU A 83 13.56 26.34 -14.55
C GLU A 83 12.68 26.37 -13.31
N GLY A 84 12.42 27.56 -12.79
CA GLY A 84 11.54 27.72 -11.65
C GLY A 84 11.86 28.99 -10.85
N PHE A 85 11.22 29.12 -9.70
CA PHE A 85 11.50 30.21 -8.78
C PHE A 85 11.39 29.79 -7.31
N TYR A 86 12.03 30.54 -6.45
CA TYR A 86 11.92 30.44 -5.00
C TYR A 86 11.65 31.83 -4.40
N ASP A 87 10.48 31.97 -3.78
CA ASP A 87 10.10 33.17 -3.00
C ASP A 87 10.61 33.00 -1.55
N ILE A 88 11.63 33.74 -1.19
CA ILE A 88 12.30 33.65 0.12
C ILE A 88 11.36 34.09 1.25
N LYS A 89 10.54 35.12 1.00
CA LYS A 89 9.61 35.69 2.00
C LYS A 89 8.47 34.68 2.30
N LYS A 90 7.85 34.16 1.28
CA LYS A 90 6.73 33.20 1.38
C LYS A 90 7.19 31.78 1.64
N LYS A 91 8.47 31.47 1.40
CA LYS A 91 9.06 30.12 1.47
C LYS A 91 8.36 29.11 0.57
N ILE A 92 7.95 29.55 -0.60
CA ILE A 92 7.36 28.72 -1.64
C ILE A 92 8.33 28.60 -2.83
N ALA A 93 8.33 27.43 -3.47
CA ALA A 93 9.04 27.20 -4.72
C ALA A 93 8.11 26.56 -5.73
N ASN A 94 8.28 26.94 -7.01
CA ASN A 94 7.73 26.20 -8.14
C ASN A 94 8.87 25.88 -9.10
N LEU A 95 9.00 24.62 -9.45
CA LEU A 95 10.05 24.07 -10.29
C LEU A 95 9.42 23.40 -11.50
N TYR A 96 10.02 23.59 -12.66
CA TYR A 96 9.50 23.14 -13.95
C TYR A 96 10.54 22.28 -14.69
N LYS A 97 10.17 21.81 -15.89
CA LYS A 97 11.09 21.08 -16.80
C LYS A 97 11.70 19.83 -16.15
N ARG A 98 10.83 19.00 -15.57
CA ARG A 98 11.18 17.71 -14.99
C ARG A 98 12.25 17.79 -13.90
N SER A 99 11.89 18.39 -12.83
CA SER A 99 12.76 18.57 -11.67
C SER A 99 12.83 17.30 -10.80
N ILE A 100 13.93 17.20 -10.03
CA ILE A 100 14.21 16.07 -9.14
C ILE A 100 14.47 16.61 -7.74
N ILE A 101 13.86 15.98 -6.73
CA ILE A 101 14.16 16.19 -5.31
C ILE A 101 14.61 14.84 -4.74
N GLU A 102 15.75 14.78 -4.11
CA GLU A 102 16.30 13.56 -3.53
C GLU A 102 17.08 13.81 -2.24
N ASP A 103 17.08 12.80 -1.37
CA ASP A 103 17.95 12.70 -0.21
C ASP A 103 18.48 11.26 -0.05
N SER A 104 18.96 10.88 1.15
CA SER A 104 19.43 9.52 1.44
C SER A 104 18.30 8.48 1.49
N THR A 105 17.05 8.89 1.65
CA THR A 105 15.89 8.01 1.90
C THR A 105 14.97 7.85 0.70
N PHE A 106 14.88 8.86 -0.16
CA PHE A 106 14.00 8.83 -1.33
C PHE A 106 14.53 9.67 -2.49
N SER A 107 13.92 9.48 -3.64
CA SER A 107 13.94 10.45 -4.76
C SER A 107 12.55 10.62 -5.32
N ILE A 108 12.21 11.86 -5.73
CA ILE A 108 10.96 12.15 -6.41
C ILE A 108 11.23 13.03 -7.62
N THR A 109 10.59 12.71 -8.74
CA THR A 109 10.71 13.41 -10.02
C THR A 109 9.32 13.74 -10.52
N ALA A 110 9.12 14.94 -11.07
CA ALA A 110 7.88 15.34 -11.71
C ALA A 110 8.14 16.43 -12.76
N ASP A 111 7.20 16.63 -13.66
CA ASP A 111 7.29 17.68 -14.69
C ASP A 111 7.17 19.07 -14.05
N GLU A 112 6.31 19.18 -13.02
CA GLU A 112 6.14 20.37 -12.19
C GLU A 112 6.17 20.00 -10.70
N ILE A 113 6.84 20.81 -9.88
CA ILE A 113 6.91 20.64 -8.43
C ILE A 113 6.58 21.96 -7.75
N ALA A 114 5.55 21.97 -6.91
CA ALA A 114 5.23 23.08 -6.03
C ALA A 114 5.56 22.71 -4.58
N ILE A 115 6.26 23.59 -3.87
CA ILE A 115 6.70 23.39 -2.48
C ILE A 115 6.24 24.57 -1.63
N ASP A 116 5.58 24.26 -0.52
CA ASP A 116 5.29 25.18 0.57
C ASP A 116 6.03 24.71 1.83
N SER A 117 7.21 25.27 2.03
CA SER A 117 8.09 24.87 3.13
C SER A 117 7.54 25.29 4.52
N LEU A 118 6.70 26.33 4.60
CA LEU A 118 6.07 26.76 5.85
C LEU A 118 5.06 25.72 6.34
N ASN A 119 4.24 25.23 5.44
CA ASN A 119 3.20 24.24 5.76
C ASN A 119 3.71 22.81 5.65
N GLY A 120 4.89 22.60 5.07
CA GLY A 120 5.49 21.29 4.83
C GLY A 120 4.76 20.50 3.76
N LEU A 121 4.12 21.21 2.81
CA LEU A 121 3.36 20.63 1.73
C LEU A 121 4.18 20.67 0.44
N SER A 122 4.07 19.60 -0.34
CA SER A 122 4.58 19.62 -1.72
C SER A 122 3.62 18.90 -2.64
N GLU A 123 3.52 19.38 -3.88
CA GLU A 123 2.70 18.79 -4.92
C GLU A 123 3.56 18.58 -6.17
N PHE A 124 3.47 17.37 -6.71
CA PHE A 124 4.23 16.87 -7.86
C PHE A 124 3.25 16.52 -8.96
N ARG A 125 3.32 17.23 -10.08
CA ARG A 125 2.39 17.12 -11.19
C ARG A 125 3.09 16.66 -12.47
N GLY A 126 2.40 15.85 -13.25
CA GLY A 126 2.89 15.32 -14.51
C GLY A 126 3.97 14.26 -14.31
N ASN A 127 3.65 13.01 -14.67
CA ASN A 127 4.58 11.87 -14.61
C ASN A 127 5.38 11.80 -13.30
N ALA A 128 4.72 12.04 -12.18
CA ALA A 128 5.37 12.04 -10.87
C ALA A 128 5.79 10.61 -10.47
N VAL A 129 7.04 10.46 -10.06
CA VAL A 129 7.63 9.18 -9.64
C VAL A 129 8.35 9.36 -8.31
N TYR A 130 7.77 8.81 -7.26
CA TYR A 130 8.43 8.68 -5.96
C TYR A 130 9.13 7.32 -5.89
N ARG A 131 10.39 7.26 -5.47
CA ARG A 131 11.15 6.03 -5.23
C ARG A 131 11.75 6.05 -3.85
N SER A 132 11.40 5.06 -3.03
CA SER A 132 12.10 4.81 -1.77
C SER A 132 13.48 4.20 -2.04
N LYS A 133 14.49 4.66 -1.29
CA LYS A 133 15.84 4.08 -1.28
C LYS A 133 16.00 2.98 -0.22
N ASP A 134 14.96 2.73 0.59
CA ASP A 134 14.90 1.61 1.51
C ASP A 134 14.84 0.28 0.72
N LYS A 135 15.81 -0.61 0.96
CA LYS A 135 15.92 -1.88 0.25
C LYS A 135 14.98 -2.96 0.80
N GLU A 136 14.58 -2.86 2.06
CA GLU A 136 13.79 -3.89 2.73
C GLU A 136 12.29 -3.59 2.74
N GLN A 137 11.92 -2.35 3.01
CA GLN A 137 10.53 -1.90 3.11
C GLN A 137 10.19 -0.82 2.07
N GLY A 138 11.03 -0.72 1.04
CA GLY A 138 10.88 0.30 0.02
C GLY A 138 9.70 0.06 -0.91
N PHE A 139 9.11 1.17 -1.35
CA PHE A 139 8.08 1.16 -2.37
C PHE A 139 8.34 2.28 -3.39
N ASP A 140 7.87 2.08 -4.60
CA ASP A 140 7.79 3.12 -5.60
C ASP A 140 6.32 3.53 -5.77
N MET A 141 6.06 4.82 -6.00
CA MET A 141 4.72 5.35 -6.27
C MET A 141 4.78 6.23 -7.51
N ILE A 142 3.94 5.92 -8.47
CA ILE A 142 3.86 6.62 -9.76
C ILE A 142 2.45 7.18 -9.90
N ALA A 143 2.31 8.44 -10.32
CA ALA A 143 0.99 9.04 -10.58
C ALA A 143 1.13 10.32 -11.40
N ASN A 144 0.03 10.84 -11.96
CA ASN A 144 0.06 12.18 -12.54
C ASN A 144 -0.02 13.30 -11.47
N ASN A 145 -0.49 12.98 -10.26
CA ASN A 145 -0.46 13.90 -9.14
C ASN A 145 -0.06 13.17 -7.85
N ILE A 146 1.03 13.60 -7.21
CA ILE A 146 1.45 13.15 -5.89
C ILE A 146 1.50 14.36 -4.96
N LYS A 147 0.86 14.28 -3.80
CA LYS A 147 0.92 15.28 -2.74
C LYS A 147 1.61 14.69 -1.51
N THR A 148 2.52 15.43 -0.94
CA THR A 148 3.19 15.03 0.30
C THR A 148 2.96 16.06 1.40
N ASN A 149 2.89 15.57 2.64
CA ASN A 149 2.90 16.40 3.82
C ASN A 149 4.03 15.95 4.75
N ASN A 150 5.12 16.68 4.76
CA ASN A 150 6.32 16.32 5.54
C ASN A 150 6.09 16.39 7.05
N LYS A 151 5.20 17.28 7.52
CA LYS A 151 4.86 17.38 8.95
C LYS A 151 4.11 16.15 9.46
N ARG A 152 3.25 15.58 8.61
CA ARG A 152 2.45 14.39 8.91
C ARG A 152 3.06 13.10 8.35
N SER A 153 4.14 13.19 7.58
CA SER A 153 4.79 12.08 6.86
C SER A 153 3.80 11.27 6.01
N THR A 154 2.91 11.97 5.30
CA THR A 154 1.89 11.34 4.43
C THR A 154 2.19 11.60 2.97
N ILE A 155 1.82 10.64 2.13
CA ILE A 155 1.85 10.74 0.67
C ILE A 155 0.48 10.33 0.15
N MET A 156 -0.08 11.12 -0.76
CA MET A 156 -1.32 10.82 -1.48
C MET A 156 -1.05 10.89 -2.97
N ALA A 157 -1.48 9.88 -3.71
CA ALA A 157 -1.34 9.82 -5.16
C ALA A 157 -2.70 9.64 -5.81
N THR A 158 -2.93 10.39 -6.89
CA THR A 158 -4.18 10.37 -7.68
C THR A 158 -3.87 10.47 -9.17
N GLN A 159 -4.88 10.31 -10.01
CA GLN A 159 -4.73 10.35 -11.48
C GLN A 159 -3.82 9.22 -11.99
N ILE A 160 -4.40 8.03 -12.03
CA ILE A 160 -3.74 6.77 -12.42
C ILE A 160 -2.56 6.45 -11.49
N PRO A 161 -2.78 6.38 -10.18
CA PRO A 161 -1.71 6.06 -9.25
C PRO A 161 -1.38 4.58 -9.27
N LEU A 162 -0.09 4.26 -9.18
CA LEU A 162 0.47 2.92 -9.06
C LEU A 162 1.43 2.87 -7.88
N LEU A 163 1.18 1.96 -6.95
CA LEU A 163 2.09 1.58 -5.88
C LEU A 163 2.79 0.28 -6.25
N ILE A 164 4.11 0.24 -6.12
CA ILE A 164 4.93 -0.95 -6.35
C ILE A 164 5.64 -1.29 -5.05
N ILE A 165 5.26 -2.40 -4.43
CA ILE A 165 5.90 -2.93 -3.22
C ILE A 165 6.90 -4.00 -3.66
N LYS A 166 8.19 -3.78 -3.41
CA LYS A 166 9.25 -4.71 -3.79
C LYS A 166 9.37 -5.85 -2.79
N GLN A 167 9.28 -7.09 -3.26
CA GLN A 167 9.35 -8.30 -2.45
C GLN A 167 10.35 -9.30 -3.06
N GLY A 168 11.64 -9.08 -2.86
CA GLY A 168 12.67 -9.97 -3.44
C GLY A 168 12.62 -10.01 -4.96
N SER A 169 12.36 -11.21 -5.53
CA SER A 169 12.22 -11.40 -6.97
C SER A 169 10.84 -11.04 -7.51
N ASP A 170 9.81 -11.00 -6.65
CA ASP A 170 8.44 -10.64 -7.01
C ASP A 170 8.12 -9.21 -6.54
N SER A 171 7.17 -8.58 -7.17
CA SER A 171 6.68 -7.25 -6.81
C SER A 171 5.16 -7.26 -6.80
N VAL A 172 4.58 -6.59 -5.80
CA VAL A 172 3.13 -6.38 -5.76
C VAL A 172 2.83 -5.01 -6.33
N PHE A 173 2.00 -4.98 -7.35
CA PHE A 173 1.51 -3.78 -8.02
C PHE A 173 0.09 -3.49 -7.57
N ILE A 174 -0.19 -2.28 -7.11
CA ILE A 174 -1.51 -1.88 -6.61
C ILE A 174 -1.90 -0.56 -7.27
N THR A 175 -3.09 -0.51 -7.84
CA THR A 175 -3.70 0.71 -8.37
C THR A 175 -5.10 0.91 -7.79
N ALA A 176 -5.57 2.15 -7.80
CA ALA A 176 -6.91 2.58 -7.37
C ALA A 176 -7.17 3.99 -7.90
N ASP A 177 -8.32 4.60 -7.61
CA ASP A 177 -8.51 6.03 -7.90
C ASP A 177 -7.64 6.91 -7.02
N THR A 178 -7.41 6.50 -5.77
CA THR A 178 -6.55 7.19 -4.81
C THR A 178 -5.73 6.19 -4.00
N LEU A 179 -4.43 6.44 -3.91
CA LEU A 179 -3.51 5.74 -3.01
C LEU A 179 -3.04 6.71 -1.91
N PHE A 180 -2.97 6.21 -0.69
CA PHE A 180 -2.52 6.99 0.46
C PHE A 180 -1.56 6.17 1.33
N THR A 181 -0.57 6.83 1.92
CA THR A 181 0.32 6.21 2.91
C THR A 181 0.67 7.20 4.02
N GLY A 182 0.86 6.67 5.22
CA GLY A 182 1.28 7.43 6.39
C GLY A 182 2.00 6.53 7.39
N ARG A 183 2.40 7.09 8.53
CA ARG A 183 3.02 6.33 9.62
C ARG A 183 1.95 5.70 10.49
N VAL A 184 2.14 4.43 10.87
CA VAL A 184 1.23 3.70 11.77
C VAL A 184 1.05 4.42 13.09
N ILE A 185 2.13 4.97 13.65
CA ILE A 185 2.07 5.72 14.93
C ILE A 185 1.14 6.94 14.88
N ASP A 186 1.02 7.61 13.74
CA ASP A 186 0.12 8.75 13.58
C ASP A 186 -1.33 8.30 13.39
N LEU A 187 -1.55 7.20 12.68
CA LEU A 187 -2.86 6.57 12.53
C LEU A 187 -3.44 6.16 13.91
N LEU A 188 -2.64 5.53 14.75
CA LEU A 188 -3.05 5.11 16.09
C LEU A 188 -3.45 6.29 17.00
N LYS A 189 -2.78 7.45 16.85
CA LYS A 189 -3.14 8.67 17.59
C LYS A 189 -4.52 9.22 17.20
N THR A 190 -4.90 9.09 15.93
CA THR A 190 -6.19 9.60 15.44
C THR A 190 -7.37 8.72 15.82
N LYS A 191 -7.15 7.51 16.32
CA LYS A 191 -8.17 6.47 16.59
C LYS A 191 -9.04 6.09 15.37
N ASN A 192 -8.69 6.56 14.20
CA ASN A 192 -9.35 6.25 12.93
C ASN A 192 -8.72 5.04 12.26
N ILE A 193 -8.63 3.92 12.97
CA ILE A 193 -8.19 2.66 12.37
C ILE A 193 -9.32 2.14 11.49
N PRO A 194 -9.09 1.89 10.19
CA PRO A 194 -10.11 1.30 9.33
C PRO A 194 -10.67 0.02 9.93
N ARG A 195 -11.92 -0.29 9.67
CA ARG A 195 -12.75 -1.40 10.19
C ARG A 195 -11.98 -2.72 10.36
N VAL A 196 -11.14 -2.80 11.39
CA VAL A 196 -10.42 -4.05 11.71
C VAL A 196 -11.36 -4.95 12.53
N ARG A 197 -11.79 -6.06 11.92
CA ARG A 197 -12.58 -7.09 12.60
C ARG A 197 -11.62 -8.13 13.23
N PRO A 198 -11.88 -8.60 14.45
CA PRO A 198 -11.12 -9.71 14.99
C PRO A 198 -11.41 -10.98 14.17
N VAL A 199 -10.35 -11.69 13.80
CA VAL A 199 -10.47 -12.98 13.14
C VAL A 199 -10.62 -14.06 14.21
N PRO A 200 -11.65 -14.92 14.14
CA PRO A 200 -11.83 -16.01 15.07
C PRO A 200 -10.61 -16.93 15.13
N ILE A 201 -10.19 -17.33 16.32
CA ILE A 201 -9.13 -18.32 16.50
C ILE A 201 -9.71 -19.68 16.12
N ASP A 202 -9.19 -20.29 15.08
CA ASP A 202 -9.58 -21.62 14.66
C ASP A 202 -8.93 -22.67 15.59
N THR A 203 -9.69 -23.19 16.54
CA THR A 203 -9.22 -24.20 17.50
C THR A 203 -9.10 -25.62 16.89
N SER A 204 -9.57 -25.82 15.67
CA SER A 204 -9.45 -27.11 14.94
C SER A 204 -8.04 -27.34 14.38
N ILE A 205 -7.21 -26.31 14.30
CA ILE A 205 -5.82 -26.42 13.87
C ILE A 205 -5.01 -27.09 14.97
N LYS A 206 -4.47 -28.28 14.71
CA LYS A 206 -3.67 -29.05 15.67
C LYS A 206 -2.54 -28.21 16.27
N LYS A 207 -2.31 -28.41 17.58
CA LYS A 207 -1.37 -27.71 18.49
C LYS A 207 0.08 -27.49 18.04
N GLY A 208 0.48 -27.87 16.84
CA GLY A 208 1.84 -27.70 16.31
C GLY A 208 2.15 -26.32 15.71
N VAL A 209 1.16 -25.62 15.17
CA VAL A 209 1.34 -24.33 14.49
C VAL A 209 1.01 -23.14 15.39
N THR A 210 0.31 -23.38 16.51
CA THR A 210 -0.33 -22.34 17.33
C THR A 210 0.62 -21.56 18.25
N LYS A 211 1.88 -21.99 18.42
CA LYS A 211 2.75 -21.34 19.41
C LYS A 211 3.29 -19.96 19.03
N THR A 212 3.23 -19.59 17.75
CA THR A 212 3.83 -18.32 17.27
C THR A 212 2.80 -17.21 17.04
N ILE A 213 1.52 -17.53 16.83
CA ILE A 213 0.49 -16.54 16.40
C ILE A 213 -0.18 -15.81 17.59
N ILE A 214 -0.09 -16.31 18.81
CA ILE A 214 -0.88 -15.79 19.95
C ILE A 214 -0.20 -14.60 20.67
N LYS A 215 1.04 -14.26 20.36
CA LYS A 215 1.74 -13.18 21.10
C LYS A 215 1.47 -11.76 20.60
N ASP A 216 0.93 -11.55 19.42
CA ASP A 216 0.86 -10.21 18.79
C ASP A 216 -0.56 -9.65 18.56
N THR A 217 -1.60 -10.32 19.07
CA THR A 217 -2.95 -9.73 19.02
C THR A 217 -3.12 -8.76 20.19
N VAL A 218 -3.07 -7.48 19.89
CA VAL A 218 -3.37 -6.39 20.83
C VAL A 218 -4.75 -6.64 21.45
N LYS A 219 -4.78 -6.92 22.76
CA LYS A 219 -6.00 -6.94 23.55
C LYS A 219 -6.57 -5.53 23.62
N VAL A 220 -7.54 -5.22 22.81
CA VAL A 220 -8.45 -4.12 23.09
C VAL A 220 -9.46 -4.65 24.12
N ALA A 221 -9.17 -4.48 25.38
CA ALA A 221 -10.09 -4.78 26.46
C ALA A 221 -11.18 -3.71 26.53
N ALA A 222 -12.40 -4.08 26.14
CA ALA A 222 -13.59 -3.32 26.52
C ALA A 222 -13.84 -3.51 28.02
N ALA A 223 -13.44 -2.55 28.82
CA ALA A 223 -13.77 -2.51 30.24
C ALA A 223 -15.20 -2.06 30.44
N LYS A 224 -16.08 -2.97 30.91
CA LYS A 224 -17.35 -2.60 31.55
C LYS A 224 -17.05 -2.17 33.01
N PRO A 225 -17.61 -1.07 33.50
CA PRO A 225 -17.43 -0.67 34.90
C PRO A 225 -18.29 -1.51 35.82
N THR A 226 -17.69 -2.31 36.67
CA THR A 226 -18.38 -2.90 37.81
C THR A 226 -17.95 -2.19 39.09
N ILE A 227 -18.87 -1.44 39.68
CA ILE A 227 -18.71 -0.78 40.96
C ILE A 227 -18.81 -1.84 42.04
N LYS A 228 -17.76 -2.02 42.85
CA LYS A 228 -17.85 -2.61 44.21
C LYS A 228 -17.16 -1.69 45.21
N LYS A 229 -17.96 -1.20 46.16
CA LYS A 229 -17.50 -0.56 47.41
C LYS A 229 -16.84 -1.57 48.33
N GLY A 230 -15.74 -1.17 48.91
CA GLY A 230 -15.12 -1.92 50.02
C GLY A 230 -13.83 -1.24 50.47
N SER A 231 -13.87 -0.65 51.66
CA SER A 231 -12.79 0.08 52.33
C SER A 231 -11.62 -0.83 52.74
N SER A 232 -10.39 -0.38 52.62
CA SER A 232 -9.37 -0.44 53.71
C SER A 232 -8.02 0.15 53.28
N LYS A 233 -7.33 0.71 54.23
CA LYS A 233 -6.15 1.56 54.21
C LYS A 233 -4.83 0.82 53.85
N ASN A 234 -3.89 1.64 53.34
CA ASN A 234 -2.41 1.58 53.43
C ASN A 234 -1.67 0.76 52.36
N SER A 235 -0.97 1.45 51.59
CA SER A 235 0.48 1.61 51.36
C SER A 235 0.76 2.07 49.92
N ILE A 236 1.52 3.14 49.82
CA ILE A 236 1.97 3.72 48.55
C ILE A 236 3.11 2.83 48.08
N ASP A 237 2.80 1.88 47.19
CA ASP A 237 3.80 1.27 46.34
C ASP A 237 3.68 1.86 44.96
N SER A 238 4.79 2.41 44.48
CA SER A 238 4.95 3.00 43.18
C SER A 238 4.57 2.01 42.09
N VAL A 239 3.36 2.14 41.57
CA VAL A 239 2.92 1.45 40.37
C VAL A 239 3.80 1.94 39.21
N LYS A 240 4.81 1.13 38.87
CA LYS A 240 5.48 1.28 37.55
C LYS A 240 4.40 1.30 36.49
N LEU A 241 4.16 2.46 35.88
CA LEU A 241 3.41 2.55 34.65
C LEU A 241 4.05 1.55 33.67
N LYS A 242 3.28 0.53 33.28
CA LYS A 242 3.65 -0.30 32.14
C LYS A 242 3.82 0.64 30.95
N SER A 243 5.03 0.76 30.46
CA SER A 243 5.32 1.49 29.22
C SER A 243 4.38 0.96 28.13
N GLU A 244 3.62 1.86 27.51
CA GLU A 244 2.88 1.53 26.29
C GLU A 244 3.84 0.87 25.30
N PRO A 245 3.41 -0.15 24.57
CA PRO A 245 4.28 -0.78 23.58
C PRO A 245 4.76 0.30 22.60
N THR A 246 6.06 0.52 22.54
CA THR A 246 6.68 1.47 21.63
C THR A 246 6.46 0.97 20.21
N VAL A 247 5.52 1.59 19.51
CA VAL A 247 5.30 1.32 18.07
C VAL A 247 6.49 1.89 17.31
N ASP A 248 7.11 1.07 16.46
CA ASP A 248 8.18 1.52 15.58
C ASP A 248 7.70 2.69 14.71
N SER A 249 8.36 3.84 14.84
CA SER A 249 8.00 5.06 14.14
C SER A 249 8.25 4.99 12.63
N THR A 250 8.95 3.97 12.15
CA THR A 250 9.22 3.74 10.72
C THR A 250 8.10 2.98 10.01
N LEU A 251 7.27 2.24 10.76
CA LEU A 251 6.18 1.45 10.19
C LEU A 251 5.17 2.32 9.47
N LYS A 252 4.83 1.90 8.26
CA LYS A 252 3.85 2.57 7.40
C LYS A 252 2.59 1.74 7.23
N TYR A 253 1.51 2.44 6.91
CA TYR A 253 0.28 1.84 6.40
C TYR A 253 -0.01 2.37 4.99
N PHE A 254 -0.79 1.61 4.24
CA PHE A 254 -1.25 1.97 2.91
C PHE A 254 -2.77 1.81 2.84
N GLU A 255 -3.39 2.74 2.17
CA GLU A 255 -4.81 2.73 1.84
C GLU A 255 -4.98 2.94 0.35
N ALA A 256 -5.93 2.21 -0.23
CA ALA A 256 -6.36 2.40 -1.60
C ALA A 256 -7.88 2.51 -1.64
N TYR A 257 -8.39 3.47 -2.37
CA TYR A 257 -9.82 3.80 -2.43
C TYR A 257 -10.31 3.80 -3.87
N LYS A 258 -11.40 3.08 -4.08
CA LYS A 258 -12.15 2.85 -5.31
C LYS A 258 -11.32 2.18 -6.42
N ASN A 259 -11.96 1.23 -7.09
CA ASN A 259 -11.39 0.53 -8.24
C ASN A 259 -10.03 -0.10 -7.95
N VAL A 260 -9.88 -0.69 -6.74
CA VAL A 260 -8.62 -1.33 -6.34
C VAL A 260 -8.35 -2.54 -7.21
N LYS A 261 -7.17 -2.58 -7.83
CA LYS A 261 -6.64 -3.74 -8.55
C LYS A 261 -5.26 -4.05 -8.00
N ILE A 262 -5.00 -5.33 -7.75
CA ILE A 262 -3.72 -5.84 -7.27
C ILE A 262 -3.22 -6.90 -8.23
N PHE A 263 -1.94 -6.86 -8.54
CA PHE A 263 -1.26 -7.85 -9.35
C PHE A 263 0.08 -8.24 -8.70
N SER A 264 0.31 -9.52 -8.56
CA SER A 264 1.63 -10.15 -8.45
C SER A 264 1.60 -11.45 -9.26
N ASP A 265 2.75 -12.07 -9.50
CA ASP A 265 2.81 -13.31 -10.28
C ASP A 265 2.01 -14.44 -9.62
N SER A 266 1.97 -14.49 -8.30
CA SER A 266 1.31 -15.54 -7.52
C SER A 266 -0.14 -15.22 -7.15
N LEU A 267 -0.53 -13.94 -7.12
CA LEU A 267 -1.82 -13.51 -6.58
C LEU A 267 -2.33 -12.25 -7.29
N GLN A 268 -3.62 -12.25 -7.62
CA GLN A 268 -4.31 -11.09 -8.16
C GLN A 268 -5.56 -10.81 -7.33
N ALA A 269 -5.97 -9.55 -7.24
CA ALA A 269 -7.21 -9.20 -6.56
C ALA A 269 -7.84 -7.92 -7.13
N VAL A 270 -9.15 -7.82 -6.95
CA VAL A 270 -9.92 -6.59 -7.15
C VAL A 270 -10.82 -6.35 -5.94
N GLY A 271 -11.18 -5.10 -5.70
CA GLY A 271 -12.08 -4.69 -4.62
C GLY A 271 -12.37 -3.20 -4.67
N ASP A 272 -13.22 -2.71 -3.79
CA ASP A 272 -13.48 -1.28 -3.70
C ASP A 272 -12.40 -0.56 -2.91
N SER A 273 -11.99 -1.11 -1.78
CA SER A 273 -10.96 -0.50 -0.93
C SER A 273 -10.02 -1.50 -0.31
N LEU A 274 -8.82 -1.02 0.00
CA LEU A 274 -7.73 -1.79 0.61
C LEU A 274 -7.13 -1.02 1.79
N PHE A 275 -6.86 -1.73 2.88
CA PHE A 275 -6.01 -1.27 3.97
C PHE A 275 -4.91 -2.28 4.28
N PHE A 276 -3.68 -1.83 4.30
CA PHE A 276 -2.52 -2.61 4.74
C PHE A 276 -1.79 -1.89 5.87
N SER A 277 -1.39 -2.61 6.90
CA SER A 277 -0.55 -2.07 7.98
C SER A 277 0.75 -2.87 8.09
N GLY A 278 1.87 -2.17 8.13
CA GLY A 278 3.17 -2.78 8.41
C GLY A 278 3.30 -3.33 9.83
N GLN A 279 2.40 -2.95 10.74
CA GLN A 279 2.41 -3.43 12.12
C GLN A 279 2.01 -4.91 12.23
N ASP A 280 1.05 -5.35 11.44
CA ASP A 280 0.51 -6.72 11.49
C ASP A 280 0.68 -7.48 10.17
N SER A 281 1.18 -6.80 9.15
CA SER A 281 1.42 -7.36 7.80
C SER A 281 0.17 -8.01 7.17
N VAL A 282 -0.99 -7.37 7.37
CA VAL A 282 -2.27 -7.87 6.85
C VAL A 282 -2.81 -6.96 5.76
N PHE A 283 -3.05 -7.52 4.58
CA PHE A 283 -3.88 -6.89 3.55
C PHE A 283 -5.35 -7.12 3.86
N ARG A 284 -6.14 -6.07 3.90
CA ARG A 284 -7.59 -6.09 4.14
C ARG A 284 -8.31 -5.49 2.95
N LEU A 285 -9.05 -6.31 2.25
CA LEU A 285 -9.86 -5.93 1.11
C LEU A 285 -11.32 -5.90 1.52
N PHE A 286 -12.03 -4.84 1.15
CA PHE A 286 -13.39 -4.57 1.57
C PHE A 286 -14.33 -4.43 0.37
N ASP A 287 -15.62 -4.59 0.64
CA ASP A 287 -16.73 -4.37 -0.27
C ASP A 287 -16.67 -5.28 -1.51
N ASN A 288 -17.01 -6.56 -1.27
CA ASN A 288 -17.08 -7.63 -2.26
C ASN A 288 -15.77 -7.89 -3.03
N PRO A 289 -14.65 -8.02 -2.33
CA PRO A 289 -13.38 -8.32 -2.98
C PRO A 289 -13.37 -9.70 -3.62
N ILE A 290 -12.56 -9.81 -4.68
CA ILE A 290 -12.26 -11.06 -5.35
C ILE A 290 -10.75 -11.22 -5.38
N LEU A 291 -10.30 -12.42 -5.04
CA LEU A 291 -8.89 -12.79 -5.04
C LEU A 291 -8.71 -14.04 -5.90
N TRP A 292 -7.70 -14.05 -6.74
CA TRP A 292 -7.31 -15.19 -7.56
C TRP A 292 -5.90 -15.65 -7.22
N SER A 293 -5.71 -16.95 -7.18
CA SER A 293 -4.41 -17.60 -7.12
C SER A 293 -4.46 -18.85 -7.97
N GLN A 294 -3.60 -18.96 -8.96
CA GLN A 294 -3.66 -20.02 -9.98
C GLN A 294 -5.08 -20.12 -10.60
N GLU A 295 -5.68 -21.31 -10.64
CA GLU A 295 -7.03 -21.56 -11.17
C GLU A 295 -8.13 -21.44 -10.07
N ASN A 296 -7.82 -20.78 -8.96
CA ASN A 296 -8.75 -20.60 -7.86
C ASN A 296 -9.20 -19.14 -7.76
N GLN A 297 -10.49 -18.92 -7.51
CA GLN A 297 -11.11 -17.65 -7.20
C GLN A 297 -11.72 -17.72 -5.81
N ILE A 298 -11.47 -16.72 -4.98
CA ILE A 298 -12.07 -16.59 -3.66
C ILE A 298 -12.76 -15.23 -3.57
N SER A 299 -13.98 -15.22 -3.04
CA SER A 299 -14.79 -14.02 -2.85
C SER A 299 -15.53 -14.03 -1.53
N GLY A 300 -15.97 -12.87 -1.07
CA GLY A 300 -16.77 -12.66 0.13
C GLY A 300 -16.95 -11.17 0.39
N ASP A 301 -17.57 -10.79 1.52
CA ASP A 301 -17.80 -9.37 1.84
C ASP A 301 -16.50 -8.65 2.23
N THR A 302 -15.57 -9.37 2.86
CA THR A 302 -14.26 -8.85 3.28
C THR A 302 -13.23 -9.98 3.25
N ILE A 303 -12.02 -9.71 2.73
CA ILE A 303 -10.91 -10.66 2.69
C ILE A 303 -9.72 -10.10 3.45
N TYR A 304 -9.17 -10.88 4.40
CA TYR A 304 -7.89 -10.61 5.06
C TYR A 304 -6.86 -11.60 4.60
N LEU A 305 -5.74 -11.10 4.05
CA LEU A 305 -4.58 -11.89 3.68
C LEU A 305 -3.43 -11.55 4.63
N PHE A 306 -3.05 -12.50 5.46
CA PHE A 306 -1.96 -12.39 6.42
C PHE A 306 -0.66 -12.81 5.75
N LEU A 307 0.36 -11.98 5.90
CA LEU A 307 1.68 -12.27 5.39
C LEU A 307 2.63 -12.62 6.54
N LYS A 308 3.52 -13.57 6.28
CA LYS A 308 4.69 -13.86 7.09
C LYS A 308 5.93 -13.87 6.20
N ASN A 309 6.93 -13.09 6.58
CA ASN A 309 8.12 -12.91 5.75
C ASN A 309 7.79 -12.53 4.30
N LYS A 310 6.80 -11.64 4.12
CA LYS A 310 6.30 -11.16 2.82
C LYS A 310 5.64 -12.24 1.93
N ARG A 311 5.32 -13.42 2.48
CA ARG A 311 4.61 -14.51 1.76
C ARG A 311 3.23 -14.73 2.38
N PRO A 312 2.23 -15.15 1.61
CA PRO A 312 0.95 -15.56 2.16
C PRO A 312 1.13 -16.67 3.21
N GLU A 313 0.56 -16.48 4.40
CA GLU A 313 0.52 -17.48 5.47
C GLU A 313 -0.92 -17.96 5.70
N ARG A 314 -1.87 -17.01 5.71
CA ARG A 314 -3.26 -17.29 6.03
C ARG A 314 -4.17 -16.33 5.26
N LEU A 315 -5.32 -16.83 4.82
CA LEU A 315 -6.40 -16.03 4.26
C LEU A 315 -7.65 -16.26 5.10
N TYR A 316 -8.38 -15.20 5.40
CA TYR A 316 -9.67 -15.29 6.07
C TYR A 316 -10.70 -14.45 5.31
N VAL A 317 -11.82 -15.09 4.97
CA VAL A 317 -12.95 -14.46 4.28
C VAL A 317 -14.11 -14.35 5.25
N PHE A 318 -14.61 -13.14 5.41
CA PHE A 318 -15.78 -12.85 6.23
C PHE A 318 -17.02 -12.82 5.36
N GLU A 319 -18.07 -13.47 5.82
CA GLU A 319 -19.42 -13.45 5.28
C GLU A 319 -19.49 -13.76 3.76
N ASN A 320 -20.52 -14.48 3.36
CA ASN A 320 -20.74 -14.87 1.96
C ASN A 320 -19.53 -15.49 1.27
N ALA A 321 -18.69 -16.20 2.06
CA ALA A 321 -17.43 -16.74 1.57
C ALA A 321 -17.63 -17.84 0.54
N LEU A 322 -17.01 -17.70 -0.63
CA LEU A 322 -17.08 -18.68 -1.72
C LEU A 322 -15.70 -18.88 -2.35
N SER A 323 -15.27 -20.11 -2.44
CA SER A 323 -14.10 -20.55 -3.20
C SER A 323 -14.55 -21.34 -4.42
N ILE A 324 -14.04 -20.99 -5.60
CA ILE A 324 -14.30 -21.64 -6.87
C ILE A 324 -12.96 -22.07 -7.46
N SER A 325 -12.86 -23.32 -7.89
CA SER A 325 -11.66 -23.86 -8.55
C SER A 325 -12.06 -24.47 -9.88
N LYS A 326 -11.48 -24.00 -10.97
CA LYS A 326 -11.72 -24.60 -12.29
C LYS A 326 -11.06 -25.98 -12.37
N VAL A 327 -11.79 -26.96 -12.90
CA VAL A 327 -11.28 -28.32 -13.02
C VAL A 327 -10.66 -28.54 -14.39
N ASP A 328 -9.34 -28.55 -14.46
CA ASP A 328 -8.54 -28.69 -15.68
C ASP A 328 -9.06 -27.77 -16.83
N SER A 329 -9.07 -28.24 -18.05
CA SER A 329 -9.61 -27.53 -19.24
C SER A 329 -11.13 -27.66 -19.40
N SER A 330 -11.84 -28.26 -18.43
CA SER A 330 -13.29 -28.43 -18.47
C SER A 330 -14.05 -27.16 -18.16
N ASN A 331 -15.36 -27.18 -18.34
CA ASN A 331 -16.28 -26.15 -17.87
C ASN A 331 -16.87 -26.48 -16.49
N TYR A 332 -16.25 -27.41 -15.76
CA TYR A 332 -16.67 -27.77 -14.41
C TYR A 332 -15.89 -27.01 -13.36
N PHE A 333 -16.55 -26.74 -12.23
CA PHE A 333 -16.00 -25.96 -11.15
C PHE A 333 -16.23 -26.64 -9.81
N ASN A 334 -15.15 -26.95 -9.09
CA ASN A 334 -15.24 -27.29 -7.69
C ASN A 334 -15.57 -26.02 -6.90
N GLN A 335 -16.48 -26.13 -5.94
CA GLN A 335 -16.99 -25.00 -5.20
C GLN A 335 -17.06 -25.34 -3.71
N VAL A 336 -16.68 -24.41 -2.88
CA VAL A 336 -16.83 -24.49 -1.41
C VAL A 336 -17.37 -23.17 -0.91
N ARG A 337 -18.49 -23.20 -0.21
CA ARG A 337 -19.15 -22.02 0.34
C ARG A 337 -19.31 -22.15 1.86
N GLY A 338 -19.35 -21.04 2.55
CA GLY A 338 -19.69 -20.95 3.97
C GLY A 338 -19.96 -19.49 4.39
N ASN A 339 -20.38 -19.28 5.62
CA ASN A 339 -20.41 -17.92 6.17
C ASN A 339 -18.98 -17.35 6.26
N SER A 340 -18.01 -18.19 6.53
CA SER A 340 -16.60 -17.78 6.48
C SER A 340 -15.73 -18.89 5.90
N ILE A 341 -14.61 -18.52 5.26
CA ILE A 341 -13.57 -19.43 4.83
C ILE A 341 -12.25 -19.00 5.48
N ASN A 342 -11.52 -19.97 6.02
CA ASN A 342 -10.17 -19.80 6.50
C ASN A 342 -9.24 -20.76 5.73
N ALA A 343 -8.21 -20.24 5.08
CA ALA A 343 -7.23 -21.02 4.34
C ALA A 343 -5.83 -20.78 4.88
N LEU A 344 -5.03 -21.81 4.98
CA LEU A 344 -3.61 -21.77 5.32
C LEU A 344 -2.79 -22.09 4.08
N PHE A 345 -1.67 -21.42 3.94
CA PHE A 345 -0.74 -21.63 2.83
C PHE A 345 0.52 -22.36 3.33
N ASP A 346 1.06 -23.19 2.49
CA ASP A 346 2.36 -23.82 2.69
C ASP A 346 3.52 -22.87 2.38
N SER A 347 4.75 -23.35 2.52
CA SER A 347 5.96 -22.57 2.23
C SER A 347 6.13 -22.20 0.75
N THR A 348 5.40 -22.86 -0.16
CA THR A 348 5.40 -22.59 -1.60
C THR A 348 4.34 -21.56 -2.00
N GLY A 349 3.42 -21.20 -1.08
CA GLY A 349 2.30 -20.30 -1.34
C GLY A 349 1.06 -21.01 -1.91
N GLN A 350 1.01 -22.35 -1.85
CA GLN A 350 -0.19 -23.11 -2.19
C GLN A 350 -1.07 -23.32 -0.95
N VAL A 351 -2.38 -23.43 -1.17
CA VAL A 351 -3.30 -23.76 -0.07
C VAL A 351 -3.03 -25.19 0.41
N ASP A 352 -2.69 -25.32 1.70
CA ASP A 352 -2.45 -26.59 2.39
C ASP A 352 -3.71 -27.08 3.13
N PHE A 353 -4.46 -26.15 3.71
CA PHE A 353 -5.64 -26.42 4.50
C PHE A 353 -6.71 -25.36 4.29
N LEU A 354 -7.97 -25.78 4.15
CA LEU A 354 -9.11 -24.88 4.03
C LEU A 354 -10.23 -25.34 4.96
N THR A 355 -10.85 -24.39 5.65
CA THR A 355 -12.02 -24.60 6.49
C THR A 355 -13.14 -23.67 6.04
N ALA A 356 -14.32 -24.21 5.71
CA ALA A 356 -15.54 -23.46 5.49
C ALA A 356 -16.49 -23.66 6.66
N ARG A 357 -17.00 -22.58 7.26
CA ARG A 357 -17.85 -22.60 8.46
C ARG A 357 -19.17 -21.91 8.23
N GLY A 358 -20.23 -22.47 8.85
CA GLY A 358 -21.59 -21.93 8.88
C GLY A 358 -22.33 -22.20 7.60
N SER A 359 -23.28 -23.13 7.63
CA SER A 359 -24.04 -23.62 6.46
C SER A 359 -23.09 -23.88 5.29
N ALA A 360 -22.06 -24.68 5.57
CA ALA A 360 -21.03 -24.98 4.59
C ALA A 360 -21.56 -25.93 3.53
N GLU A 361 -21.29 -25.62 2.27
CA GLU A 361 -21.73 -26.41 1.11
C GLU A 361 -20.52 -26.64 0.20
N ASN A 362 -20.50 -27.81 -0.47
CA ASN A 362 -19.52 -28.02 -1.54
C ASN A 362 -20.12 -28.74 -2.75
N ILE A 363 -19.53 -28.47 -3.90
CA ILE A 363 -19.67 -29.21 -5.14
C ILE A 363 -18.28 -29.63 -5.55
N TYR A 364 -18.09 -30.96 -5.74
CA TYR A 364 -16.80 -31.51 -6.09
C TYR A 364 -16.94 -32.55 -7.22
N TYR A 365 -16.28 -32.29 -8.34
CA TYR A 365 -16.19 -33.16 -9.49
C TYR A 365 -15.07 -34.19 -9.26
N ALA A 366 -15.44 -35.39 -8.84
CA ALA A 366 -14.50 -36.45 -8.54
C ALA A 366 -13.90 -37.03 -9.82
N GLN A 367 -12.59 -37.24 -9.83
CA GLN A 367 -11.84 -37.86 -10.92
C GLN A 367 -11.13 -39.13 -10.43
N ASP A 368 -10.97 -40.12 -11.32
CA ASP A 368 -10.12 -41.29 -11.10
C ASP A 368 -8.63 -40.94 -11.35
N GLU A 369 -7.76 -41.94 -11.18
CA GLU A 369 -6.31 -41.82 -11.42
C GLU A 369 -5.98 -41.45 -12.88
N GLN A 370 -6.84 -41.73 -13.83
CA GLN A 370 -6.71 -41.37 -15.23
C GLN A 370 -7.36 -40.04 -15.56
N LYS A 371 -7.73 -39.24 -14.54
CA LYS A 371 -8.42 -37.95 -14.66
C LYS A 371 -9.78 -37.99 -15.35
N ARG A 372 -10.45 -39.15 -15.38
CA ARG A 372 -11.81 -39.26 -15.90
C ARG A 372 -12.81 -38.94 -14.79
N PHE A 373 -13.82 -38.17 -15.11
CA PHE A 373 -14.87 -37.82 -14.14
C PHE A 373 -15.72 -39.06 -13.81
N VAL A 374 -15.82 -39.37 -12.53
CA VAL A 374 -16.59 -40.52 -12.00
C VAL A 374 -17.91 -40.10 -11.35
N GLY A 375 -18.08 -38.87 -10.96
CA GLY A 375 -19.29 -38.34 -10.38
C GLY A 375 -19.12 -36.96 -9.81
N VAL A 376 -20.23 -36.37 -9.33
CA VAL A 376 -20.25 -35.05 -8.67
C VAL A 376 -20.78 -35.22 -7.25
N ASN A 377 -19.98 -34.89 -6.26
CA ASN A 377 -20.41 -34.78 -4.88
C ASN A 377 -21.03 -33.41 -4.61
N LYS A 378 -22.26 -33.38 -4.13
CA LYS A 378 -22.91 -32.17 -3.61
C LYS A 378 -23.27 -32.45 -2.15
N ASN A 379 -22.64 -31.70 -1.23
CA ASN A 379 -22.80 -31.93 0.20
C ASN A 379 -23.01 -30.60 0.92
N SER A 380 -23.67 -30.70 2.07
CA SER A 380 -23.79 -29.61 3.06
C SER A 380 -23.46 -30.11 4.46
N SER A 381 -22.94 -29.21 5.32
CA SER A 381 -22.66 -29.49 6.73
C SER A 381 -22.46 -28.18 7.48
N ASP A 382 -22.30 -28.25 8.81
CA ASP A 382 -21.96 -27.03 9.59
C ASP A 382 -20.53 -26.57 9.32
N LEU A 383 -19.63 -27.53 9.04
CA LEU A 383 -18.20 -27.29 8.86
C LEU A 383 -17.63 -28.26 7.84
N ILE A 384 -16.87 -27.74 6.88
CA ILE A 384 -16.08 -28.51 5.92
C ILE A 384 -14.59 -28.22 6.14
N GLU A 385 -13.79 -29.25 6.35
CA GLU A 385 -12.33 -29.18 6.39
C GLU A 385 -11.76 -29.90 5.16
N ILE A 386 -10.83 -29.25 4.45
CA ILE A 386 -10.16 -29.79 3.29
C ILE A 386 -8.66 -29.71 3.51
N ILE A 387 -7.98 -30.84 3.44
CA ILE A 387 -6.51 -30.94 3.40
C ILE A 387 -6.11 -31.11 1.95
N PHE A 388 -5.16 -30.31 1.50
CA PHE A 388 -4.61 -30.37 0.16
C PHE A 388 -3.25 -31.06 0.15
N ALA A 389 -2.89 -31.66 -0.96
CA ALA A 389 -1.54 -32.09 -1.28
C ALA A 389 -1.31 -31.84 -2.77
N GLU A 390 -0.19 -31.20 -3.10
CA GLU A 390 0.15 -30.88 -4.49
C GLU A 390 -0.96 -30.10 -5.22
N GLY A 391 -1.60 -29.16 -4.50
CA GLY A 391 -2.70 -28.33 -5.03
C GLY A 391 -4.04 -29.06 -5.23
N LYS A 392 -4.17 -30.34 -4.83
CA LYS A 392 -5.40 -31.13 -4.97
C LYS A 392 -5.97 -31.51 -3.60
N PRO A 393 -7.31 -31.58 -3.46
CA PRO A 393 -7.93 -32.09 -2.24
C PRO A 393 -7.52 -33.57 -2.00
N LYS A 394 -6.80 -33.79 -0.88
CA LYS A 394 -6.39 -35.14 -0.43
C LYS A 394 -7.39 -35.75 0.52
N ARG A 395 -8.00 -34.91 1.38
CA ARG A 395 -8.94 -35.36 2.40
C ARG A 395 -9.99 -34.28 2.63
N VAL A 396 -11.23 -34.65 2.60
CA VAL A 396 -12.36 -33.79 2.98
C VAL A 396 -13.05 -34.40 4.18
N LYS A 397 -13.38 -33.57 5.15
CA LYS A 397 -14.08 -33.96 6.37
C LYS A 397 -15.29 -33.04 6.54
N PHE A 398 -16.45 -33.63 6.69
CA PHE A 398 -17.70 -32.95 7.01
C PHE A 398 -18.01 -33.15 8.49
N ILE A 399 -18.41 -32.09 9.15
CA ILE A 399 -18.61 -32.10 10.60
C ILE A 399 -19.98 -31.51 10.90
N ASN A 400 -20.78 -32.29 11.59
CA ASN A 400 -22.17 -32.05 11.97
C ASN A 400 -23.13 -31.85 10.76
N ASN A 401 -24.32 -32.35 10.91
CA ASN A 401 -25.44 -32.15 9.97
C ASN A 401 -25.07 -32.42 8.51
N LEU A 402 -24.34 -33.54 8.27
CA LEU A 402 -23.95 -33.90 6.90
C LEU A 402 -25.17 -34.37 6.12
N GLU A 403 -25.44 -33.66 5.03
CA GLU A 403 -26.35 -34.11 3.96
C GLU A 403 -25.57 -34.14 2.65
N GLY A 404 -25.78 -35.14 1.81
CA GLY A 404 -25.03 -35.20 0.57
C GLY A 404 -25.48 -36.23 -0.41
N ASN A 405 -25.17 -36.00 -1.67
CA ASN A 405 -25.49 -36.88 -2.80
C ASN A 405 -24.30 -37.00 -3.74
N LEU A 406 -24.08 -38.22 -4.24
CA LEU A 406 -23.20 -38.47 -5.36
C LEU A 406 -24.06 -38.55 -6.63
N LEU A 407 -23.88 -37.59 -7.52
CA LEU A 407 -24.61 -37.51 -8.79
C LEU A 407 -23.76 -38.11 -9.92
N PRO A 408 -24.37 -38.85 -10.87
CA PRO A 408 -23.64 -39.39 -12.02
C PRO A 408 -23.23 -38.28 -12.99
N MET A 409 -22.13 -38.49 -13.73
CA MET A 409 -21.68 -37.55 -14.78
C MET A 409 -22.57 -37.55 -16.03
N ARG A 410 -23.33 -38.64 -16.26
CA ARG A 410 -24.21 -38.80 -17.41
C ARG A 410 -25.64 -39.01 -16.95
N GLY A 411 -26.61 -38.72 -17.82
CA GLY A 411 -28.02 -38.92 -17.55
C GLY A 411 -28.76 -37.64 -17.19
N LYS A 412 -29.56 -37.67 -16.13
CA LYS A 412 -30.44 -36.52 -15.74
C LYS A 412 -29.73 -35.39 -14.99
N THR A 413 -28.42 -35.48 -14.75
CA THR A 413 -27.69 -34.46 -14.01
C THR A 413 -27.47 -33.21 -14.89
N ASN A 414 -28.11 -32.09 -14.53
CA ASN A 414 -27.88 -30.81 -15.19
C ASN A 414 -26.67 -30.12 -14.51
N HIS A 415 -25.50 -30.19 -15.13
CA HIS A 415 -24.28 -29.63 -14.61
C HIS A 415 -24.29 -28.08 -14.56
N ASP A 416 -25.08 -27.43 -15.43
CA ASP A 416 -25.22 -25.97 -15.44
C ASP A 416 -26.00 -25.44 -14.23
N GLU A 417 -26.84 -26.28 -13.62
CA GLU A 417 -27.57 -26.01 -12.39
C GLU A 417 -26.77 -26.36 -11.12
N LEU A 418 -25.66 -27.08 -11.25
CA LEU A 418 -24.78 -27.41 -10.13
C LEU A 418 -23.88 -26.23 -9.78
N LYS A 419 -24.52 -25.13 -9.33
CA LYS A 419 -23.86 -23.93 -8.86
C LYS A 419 -24.36 -23.58 -7.47
N LEU A 420 -23.44 -23.30 -6.56
CA LEU A 420 -23.78 -22.80 -5.23
C LEU A 420 -24.30 -21.36 -5.31
N LYS A 421 -25.04 -20.93 -4.29
CA LYS A 421 -25.51 -19.56 -4.20
C LYS A 421 -24.34 -18.58 -4.34
N SER A 422 -24.52 -17.53 -5.13
CA SER A 422 -23.51 -16.51 -5.44
C SER A 422 -22.37 -17.01 -6.36
N PHE A 423 -22.48 -18.19 -6.98
CA PHE A 423 -21.51 -18.62 -7.96
C PHE A 423 -21.38 -17.60 -9.09
N ASN A 424 -20.18 -17.08 -9.28
CA ASN A 424 -19.85 -16.23 -10.42
C ASN A 424 -18.36 -16.38 -10.72
N TRP A 425 -18.02 -16.92 -11.89
CA TRP A 425 -16.62 -17.05 -12.32
C TRP A 425 -16.21 -15.78 -13.06
N LEU A 426 -15.34 -14.99 -12.45
CA LEU A 426 -15.02 -13.63 -12.85
C LEU A 426 -13.60 -13.48 -13.42
N ASP A 427 -13.06 -14.50 -14.08
CA ASP A 427 -11.73 -14.45 -14.69
C ASP A 427 -11.56 -13.32 -15.74
N LYS A 428 -12.67 -12.83 -16.30
CA LYS A 428 -12.65 -11.70 -17.26
C LYS A 428 -12.14 -10.39 -16.66
N ILE A 429 -12.37 -10.16 -15.36
CA ILE A 429 -11.93 -8.94 -14.67
C ILE A 429 -10.64 -9.15 -13.89
N ARG A 430 -10.09 -10.36 -13.92
CA ARG A 430 -8.82 -10.70 -13.28
C ARG A 430 -7.67 -9.97 -13.97
N PRO A 431 -6.84 -9.20 -13.27
CA PRO A 431 -5.61 -8.67 -13.82
C PRO A 431 -4.66 -9.79 -14.22
N LYS A 432 -4.26 -9.88 -15.48
CA LYS A 432 -3.38 -10.94 -16.03
C LYS A 432 -1.93 -10.49 -16.15
N SER A 433 -1.71 -9.19 -16.08
CA SER A 433 -0.37 -8.59 -16.13
C SER A 433 -0.32 -7.31 -15.32
N LYS A 434 0.88 -6.87 -14.99
CA LYS A 434 1.09 -5.55 -14.38
C LYS A 434 0.60 -4.38 -15.27
N PHE A 435 0.46 -4.60 -16.57
CA PHE A 435 -0.03 -3.58 -17.49
C PHE A 435 -1.55 -3.45 -17.46
N ASP A 436 -2.29 -4.54 -17.20
CA ASP A 436 -3.76 -4.52 -17.14
C ASP A 436 -4.29 -3.67 -15.97
N ILE A 437 -3.47 -3.48 -14.93
CA ILE A 437 -3.86 -2.64 -13.81
C ILE A 437 -3.68 -1.14 -14.09
N LEU A 438 -2.89 -0.77 -15.10
CA LEU A 438 -2.62 0.63 -15.49
C LEU A 438 -3.59 1.14 -16.55
N THR A 439 -4.08 0.26 -17.41
CA THR A 439 -5.11 0.59 -18.39
C THR A 439 -6.46 0.52 -17.70
N GLY A 440 -7.05 1.66 -17.41
CA GLY A 440 -8.38 1.77 -16.77
C GLY A 440 -9.49 1.22 -17.65
N ASN A 441 -9.50 -0.08 -17.92
CA ASN A 441 -10.63 -0.82 -18.51
C ASN A 441 -11.40 -1.57 -17.44
#